data_5dc9ca6efdcb327101b706f571694ac4
#
_entry.id   5dc9ca6efdcb327101b706f571694ac4
#
_cell.length_a   1.000
_cell.length_b   1.000
_cell.length_c   1.000
_cell.angle_alpha   90.00
_cell.angle_beta   90.00
_cell.angle_gamma   90.00
#
_symmetry.space_group_name_H-M   'P 1'
#
loop_
_entity.id
_entity.type
_entity.pdbx_description
1 polymer ?
#
loop_
_entity_poly.entity_id
_entity_poly.type
_entity_poly.pdbx_seq_one_letter_code
_entity_poly.pdbx_strand_id
1 'polypeptide(L)'
;MRIVLDTNVVLSALLWRGTPYRLLEAIQQRSSTQLYSSTALLEELTDVLTRPSATKRLTLINKTAATVLADYVEVIELVAPTTVPRVVPGDIDDDQVIAAAVAAEANLIVSGDRKHLLPLGSHAGIAIVDAAEALRLISIE
;
A
#
# COMPACT_ATOMS: atom_id res chain seq x y z
N MET A 1 0.11 15.27 2.05
CA MET A 1 -0.23 14.06 2.84
C MET A 1 0.70 12.91 2.48
N ARG A 2 1.18 12.19 3.45
CA ARG A 2 2.09 11.05 3.30
C ARG A 2 1.32 9.77 3.55
N ILE A 3 1.38 8.83 2.60
CA ILE A 3 0.54 7.62 2.62
C ILE A 3 1.39 6.38 2.36
N VAL A 4 1.12 5.31 3.13
CA VAL A 4 1.64 3.97 2.87
C VAL A 4 0.47 3.05 2.55
N LEU A 5 0.58 2.30 1.47
CA LEU A 5 -0.42 1.32 1.07
C LEU A 5 0.04 -0.08 1.46
N ASP A 6 -0.85 -0.85 2.08
CA ASP A 6 -0.65 -2.27 2.30
C ASP A 6 -0.56 -3.00 0.95
N THR A 7 0.19 -4.08 0.90
CA THR A 7 0.47 -4.83 -0.33
C THR A 7 -0.80 -5.26 -1.07
N ASN A 8 -1.82 -5.72 -0.36
CA ASN A 8 -3.07 -6.13 -1.01
C ASN A 8 -3.82 -4.97 -1.66
N VAL A 9 -3.72 -3.78 -1.09
CA VAL A 9 -4.30 -2.57 -1.69
C VAL A 9 -3.53 -2.21 -2.96
N VAL A 10 -2.20 -2.28 -2.93
CA VAL A 10 -1.37 -2.04 -4.11
C VAL A 10 -1.70 -3.05 -5.21
N LEU A 11 -1.75 -4.33 -4.87
CA LEU A 11 -2.06 -5.40 -5.82
C LEU A 11 -3.41 -5.13 -6.52
N SER A 12 -4.44 -4.79 -5.74
CA SER A 12 -5.76 -4.48 -6.28
C SER A 12 -5.74 -3.24 -7.17
N ALA A 13 -4.98 -2.21 -6.79
CA ALA A 13 -4.87 -0.99 -7.59
C ALA A 13 -4.18 -1.25 -8.94
N LEU A 14 -3.18 -2.13 -8.95
CA LEU A 14 -2.41 -2.42 -10.17
C LEU A 14 -3.16 -3.36 -11.13
N LEU A 15 -3.98 -4.27 -10.62
CA LEU A 15 -4.57 -5.34 -11.42
C LEU A 15 -6.06 -5.15 -11.71
N TRP A 16 -6.79 -4.40 -10.92
CA TRP A 16 -8.23 -4.19 -11.09
C TRP A 16 -8.56 -2.70 -11.07
N ARG A 17 -9.75 -2.35 -11.59
CA ARG A 17 -10.22 -0.96 -11.73
C ARG A 17 -11.25 -0.54 -10.68
N GLY A 18 -11.11 -1.06 -9.44
CA GLY A 18 -11.99 -0.73 -8.33
C GLY A 18 -11.52 0.49 -7.53
N THR A 19 -11.98 0.57 -6.29
CA THR A 19 -11.65 1.69 -5.39
C THR A 19 -10.14 1.86 -5.15
N PRO A 20 -9.35 0.79 -4.95
CA PRO A 20 -7.90 0.98 -4.82
C PRO A 20 -7.25 1.62 -6.06
N TYR A 21 -7.70 1.27 -7.26
CA TYR A 21 -7.23 1.90 -8.49
C TYR A 21 -7.56 3.41 -8.52
N ARG A 22 -8.78 3.77 -8.16
CA ARG A 22 -9.20 5.18 -8.10
C ARG A 22 -8.42 5.96 -7.07
N LEU A 23 -8.11 5.33 -5.93
CA LEU A 23 -7.26 5.92 -4.90
C LEU A 23 -5.87 6.22 -5.45
N LEU A 24 -5.24 5.25 -6.12
CA LEU A 24 -3.90 5.42 -6.69
C LEU A 24 -3.89 6.55 -7.72
N GLU A 25 -4.90 6.62 -8.60
CA GLU A 25 -5.05 7.73 -9.54
C GLU A 25 -5.16 9.08 -8.82
N ALA A 26 -6.00 9.15 -7.80
CA ALA A 26 -6.21 10.40 -7.05
C ALA A 26 -4.92 10.87 -6.39
N ILE A 27 -4.13 9.94 -5.84
CA ILE A 27 -2.82 10.27 -5.24
C ILE A 27 -1.87 10.82 -6.29
N GLN A 28 -1.79 10.19 -7.46
CA GLN A 28 -0.90 10.61 -8.54
C GLN A 28 -1.26 11.98 -9.12
N GLN A 29 -2.52 12.34 -9.08
CA GLN A 29 -3.02 13.63 -9.60
C GLN A 29 -2.79 14.79 -8.65
N ARG A 30 -2.32 14.55 -7.43
CA ARG A 30 -2.16 15.57 -6.40
C ARG A 30 -0.70 15.74 -6.01
N SER A 31 -0.15 16.92 -6.27
CA SER A 31 1.25 17.22 -5.92
C SER A 31 1.48 17.27 -4.39
N SER A 32 0.43 17.47 -3.61
CA SER A 32 0.51 17.52 -2.14
C SER A 32 0.45 16.15 -1.48
N THR A 33 0.28 15.09 -2.24
CA THR A 33 0.14 13.72 -1.72
C THR A 33 1.27 12.85 -2.27
N GLN A 34 1.97 12.14 -1.38
CA GLN A 34 3.09 11.28 -1.75
C GLN A 34 2.93 9.89 -1.17
N LEU A 35 3.19 8.88 -1.99
CA LEU A 35 3.25 7.49 -1.57
C LEU A 35 4.65 7.11 -1.13
N TYR A 36 4.70 6.32 -0.07
CA TYR A 36 5.94 5.76 0.47
C TYR A 36 5.84 4.24 0.54
N SER A 37 6.96 3.58 0.36
CA SER A 37 7.07 2.14 0.51
C SER A 37 8.46 1.79 1.04
N SER A 38 8.73 0.51 1.22
CA SER A 38 10.03 0.02 1.67
C SER A 38 10.46 -1.17 0.82
N THR A 39 11.73 -1.54 0.92
CA THR A 39 12.24 -2.72 0.23
C THR A 39 11.46 -3.97 0.64
N ALA A 40 11.15 -4.13 1.93
CA ALA A 40 10.38 -5.29 2.42
C ALA A 40 8.99 -5.35 1.79
N LEU A 41 8.29 -4.21 1.69
CA LEU A 41 6.97 -4.15 1.07
C LEU A 41 7.04 -4.43 -0.45
N LEU A 42 8.07 -3.95 -1.13
CA LEU A 42 8.26 -4.22 -2.56
C LEU A 42 8.60 -5.70 -2.81
N GLU A 43 9.35 -6.33 -1.92
CA GLU A 43 9.63 -7.77 -2.01
C GLU A 43 8.35 -8.59 -1.83
N GLU A 44 7.50 -8.22 -0.90
CA GLU A 44 6.20 -8.86 -0.72
C GLU A 44 5.33 -8.68 -1.97
N LEU A 45 5.27 -7.46 -2.53
CA LEU A 45 4.52 -7.21 -3.76
C LEU A 45 5.04 -8.08 -4.91
N THR A 46 6.34 -8.18 -5.06
CA THR A 46 6.96 -9.03 -6.08
C THR A 46 6.52 -10.48 -5.90
N ASP A 47 6.51 -10.98 -4.66
CA ASP A 47 6.09 -12.34 -4.36
C ASP A 47 4.61 -12.57 -4.70
N VAL A 48 3.71 -11.69 -4.26
CA VAL A 48 2.28 -11.89 -4.53
C VAL A 48 1.94 -11.77 -6.01
N LEU A 49 2.72 -11.03 -6.78
CA LEU A 49 2.54 -10.93 -8.23
C LEU A 49 2.89 -12.24 -8.95
N THR A 50 3.63 -13.15 -8.32
CA THR A 50 3.93 -14.47 -8.88
C THR A 50 2.87 -15.53 -8.57
N ARG A 51 1.91 -15.22 -7.70
CA ARG A 51 0.86 -16.18 -7.29
C ARG A 51 -0.13 -16.41 -8.44
N PRO A 52 -0.75 -17.61 -8.50
CA PRO A 52 -1.62 -17.99 -9.64
C PRO A 52 -2.75 -16.99 -9.94
N SER A 53 -3.40 -16.46 -8.91
CA SER A 53 -4.50 -15.50 -9.12
C SER A 53 -4.02 -14.21 -9.77
N ALA A 54 -2.84 -13.72 -9.37
CA ALA A 54 -2.24 -12.53 -9.96
C ALA A 54 -1.76 -12.78 -11.39
N THR A 55 -1.07 -13.90 -11.64
CA THR A 55 -0.57 -14.22 -12.98
C THR A 55 -1.70 -14.41 -13.97
N LYS A 56 -2.80 -15.01 -13.54
CA LYS A 56 -3.99 -15.16 -14.38
C LYS A 56 -4.57 -13.81 -14.76
N ARG A 57 -4.70 -12.90 -13.80
CA ARG A 57 -5.21 -11.55 -14.06
C ARG A 57 -4.28 -10.75 -14.96
N LEU A 58 -2.96 -10.84 -14.73
CA LEU A 58 -1.96 -10.16 -15.56
C LEU A 58 -2.10 -10.58 -17.04
N THR A 59 -2.28 -11.89 -17.30
CA THR A 59 -2.50 -12.39 -18.65
C THR A 59 -3.76 -11.79 -19.27
N LEU A 60 -4.85 -11.72 -18.50
CA LEU A 60 -6.12 -11.17 -18.99
C LEU A 60 -6.02 -9.69 -19.37
N ILE A 61 -5.23 -8.92 -18.64
CA ILE A 61 -5.06 -7.48 -18.91
C ILE A 61 -3.85 -7.18 -19.80
N ASN A 62 -3.21 -8.22 -20.32
CA ASN A 62 -2.06 -8.13 -21.22
C ASN A 62 -0.89 -7.34 -20.64
N LYS A 63 -0.56 -7.63 -19.37
CA LYS A 63 0.58 -7.02 -18.65
C LYS A 63 1.45 -8.07 -18.01
N THR A 64 2.67 -7.70 -17.68
CA THR A 64 3.62 -8.55 -16.94
C THR A 64 3.81 -8.02 -15.53
N ALA A 65 4.21 -8.90 -14.62
CA ALA A 65 4.55 -8.51 -13.25
C ALA A 65 5.65 -7.44 -13.23
N ALA A 66 6.67 -7.60 -14.08
CA ALA A 66 7.77 -6.64 -14.16
C ALA A 66 7.28 -5.23 -14.56
N THR A 67 6.35 -5.15 -15.51
CA THR A 67 5.81 -3.86 -15.97
C THR A 67 5.02 -3.16 -14.88
N VAL A 68 4.09 -3.86 -14.23
CA VAL A 68 3.26 -3.22 -13.19
C VAL A 68 4.09 -2.85 -11.97
N LEU A 69 5.09 -3.66 -11.62
CA LEU A 69 5.99 -3.33 -10.53
C LEU A 69 6.82 -2.08 -10.83
N ALA A 70 7.36 -1.98 -12.05
CA ALA A 70 8.13 -0.82 -12.49
C ALA A 70 7.29 0.46 -12.46
N ASP A 71 6.04 0.39 -12.91
CA ASP A 71 5.11 1.52 -12.86
C ASP A 71 4.87 1.98 -11.42
N TYR A 72 4.71 1.06 -10.51
CA TYR A 72 4.50 1.40 -9.11
C TYR A 72 5.74 2.03 -8.47
N VAL A 73 6.92 1.47 -8.75
CA VAL A 73 8.19 1.99 -8.21
C VAL A 73 8.42 3.45 -8.63
N GLU A 74 7.95 3.84 -9.81
CA GLU A 74 8.10 5.24 -10.28
C GLU A 74 7.27 6.24 -9.48
N VAL A 75 6.21 5.81 -8.80
CA VAL A 75 5.29 6.73 -8.10
C VAL A 75 5.47 6.74 -6.58
N ILE A 76 6.41 5.96 -6.07
CA ILE A 76 6.69 5.89 -4.63
C ILE A 76 8.03 6.50 -4.28
N GLU A 77 8.19 6.87 -3.01
CA GLU A 77 9.49 7.12 -2.40
C GLU A 77 9.82 5.97 -1.45
N LEU A 78 11.04 5.48 -1.51
CA LEU A 78 11.50 4.42 -0.59
C LEU A 78 11.95 5.02 0.73
N VAL A 79 11.54 4.38 1.82
CA VAL A 79 12.04 4.64 3.16
C VAL A 79 12.78 3.41 3.66
N ALA A 80 13.71 3.62 4.58
CA ALA A 80 14.49 2.56 5.19
C ALA A 80 14.20 2.51 6.69
N PRO A 81 13.22 1.69 7.14
CA PRO A 81 12.93 1.56 8.55
C PRO A 81 14.15 1.07 9.34
N THR A 82 14.44 1.70 10.46
CA THR A 82 15.55 1.29 11.33
C THR A 82 15.12 0.18 12.29
N THR A 83 13.83 0.12 12.61
CA THR A 83 13.24 -0.91 13.47
C THR A 83 11.90 -1.34 12.91
N VAL A 84 11.52 -2.59 13.21
CA VAL A 84 10.19 -3.12 12.85
C VAL A 84 9.47 -3.44 14.16
N PRO A 85 8.45 -2.65 14.53
CA PRO A 85 7.72 -2.90 15.77
C PRO A 85 6.90 -4.20 15.68
N ARG A 86 6.76 -4.91 16.77
CA ARG A 86 5.95 -6.12 16.86
C ARG A 86 4.55 -5.73 17.37
N VAL A 87 3.79 -5.08 16.47
CA VAL A 87 2.47 -4.52 16.79
C VAL A 87 1.35 -5.50 16.49
N VAL A 88 1.54 -6.33 15.44
CA VAL A 88 0.52 -7.30 15.00
C VAL A 88 1.03 -8.70 15.30
N PRO A 89 0.54 -9.35 16.40
CA PRO A 89 1.03 -10.68 16.76
C PRO A 89 0.79 -11.70 15.64
N GLY A 90 1.86 -12.42 15.28
CA GLY A 90 1.79 -13.49 14.29
C GLY A 90 1.77 -13.04 12.83
N ASP A 91 1.88 -11.74 12.56
CA ASP A 91 1.91 -11.23 11.18
C ASP A 91 3.03 -10.21 11.00
N ILE A 92 4.18 -10.71 10.55
CA ILE A 92 5.38 -9.89 10.30
C ILE A 92 5.16 -8.94 9.12
N ASP A 93 4.37 -9.33 8.12
CA ASP A 93 4.11 -8.49 6.94
C ASP A 93 3.33 -7.23 7.32
N ASP A 94 2.35 -7.36 8.21
CA ASP A 94 1.62 -6.20 8.74
C ASP A 94 2.53 -5.28 9.55
N ASP A 95 3.47 -5.84 10.31
CA ASP A 95 4.47 -5.05 11.05
C ASP A 95 5.38 -4.26 10.09
N GLN A 96 5.68 -4.80 8.90
CA GLN A 96 6.46 -4.10 7.89
C GLN A 96 5.72 -2.88 7.32
N VAL A 97 4.39 -2.97 7.18
CA VAL A 97 3.56 -1.83 6.76
C VAL A 97 3.66 -0.70 7.79
N ILE A 98 3.54 -1.04 9.06
CA ILE A 98 3.65 -0.08 10.17
C ILE A 98 5.06 0.53 10.20
N ALA A 99 6.09 -0.29 10.05
CA ALA A 99 7.49 0.18 10.04
C ALA A 99 7.73 1.20 8.93
N ALA A 100 7.25 0.94 7.74
CA ALA A 100 7.38 1.87 6.61
C ALA A 100 6.65 3.19 6.89
N ALA A 101 5.46 3.11 7.47
CA ALA A 101 4.66 4.30 7.79
C ALA A 101 5.33 5.16 8.87
N VAL A 102 5.90 4.53 9.88
CA VAL A 102 6.66 5.26 10.93
C VAL A 102 7.88 5.95 10.32
N ALA A 103 8.65 5.22 9.51
CA ALA A 103 9.84 5.77 8.85
C ALA A 103 9.51 6.92 7.89
N ALA A 104 8.36 6.85 7.22
CA ALA A 104 7.90 7.88 6.30
C ALA A 104 7.23 9.07 7.01
N GLU A 105 7.01 8.98 8.32
CA GLU A 105 6.18 9.93 9.07
C GLU A 105 4.80 10.09 8.38
N ALA A 106 4.18 8.97 8.06
CA ALA A 106 2.95 8.93 7.28
C ALA A 106 1.76 9.50 8.05
N ASN A 107 0.81 10.04 7.32
CA ASN A 107 -0.49 10.44 7.87
C ASN A 107 -1.48 9.28 7.86
N LEU A 108 -1.40 8.44 6.83
CA LEU A 108 -2.31 7.33 6.62
C LEU A 108 -1.59 6.04 6.27
N ILE A 109 -2.10 4.94 6.81
CA ILE A 109 -1.90 3.60 6.28
C ILE A 109 -3.23 3.19 5.66
N VAL A 110 -3.19 2.69 4.42
CA VAL A 110 -4.38 2.18 3.73
C VAL A 110 -4.30 0.66 3.64
N SER A 111 -5.29 -0.03 4.17
CA SER A 111 -5.32 -1.49 4.22
C SER A 111 -6.74 -2.02 4.01
N GLY A 112 -6.84 -3.25 3.54
CA GLY A 112 -8.09 -4.02 3.53
C GLY A 112 -8.13 -5.09 4.61
N ASP A 113 -7.12 -5.16 5.46
CA ASP A 113 -7.00 -6.20 6.48
C ASP A 113 -7.93 -5.92 7.67
N ARG A 114 -9.07 -6.62 7.68
CA ARG A 114 -10.09 -6.48 8.72
C ARG A 114 -9.79 -7.28 9.98
N LYS A 115 -8.75 -8.11 9.95
CA LYS A 115 -8.38 -8.93 11.11
C LYS A 115 -7.37 -8.23 12.03
N HIS A 116 -6.39 -7.55 11.44
CA HIS A 116 -5.25 -7.04 12.19
C HIS A 116 -5.08 -5.53 12.09
N LEU A 117 -4.90 -5.00 10.87
CA LEU A 117 -4.57 -3.58 10.70
C LEU A 117 -5.76 -2.65 10.91
N LEU A 118 -6.88 -2.87 10.25
CA LEU A 118 -8.04 -1.99 10.40
C LEU A 118 -8.56 -1.92 11.83
N PRO A 119 -8.62 -3.03 12.60
CA PRO A 119 -9.06 -2.94 14.00
C PRO A 119 -8.16 -2.09 14.90
N LEU A 120 -6.88 -1.89 14.55
CA LEU A 120 -6.00 -0.99 15.31
C LEU A 120 -6.48 0.46 15.24
N GLY A 121 -7.09 0.88 14.13
CA GLY A 121 -7.57 2.24 13.93
C GLY A 121 -6.47 3.28 13.77
N SER A 122 -5.41 3.20 14.54
CA SER A 122 -4.25 4.09 14.45
C SER A 122 -3.05 3.49 15.15
N HIS A 123 -1.86 4.00 14.81
CA HIS A 123 -0.61 3.66 15.49
C HIS A 123 0.33 4.87 15.41
N ALA A 124 0.86 5.29 16.57
CA ALA A 124 1.80 6.42 16.64
C ALA A 124 1.30 7.68 15.92
N GLY A 125 0.00 7.96 16.03
CA GLY A 125 -0.63 9.11 15.36
C GLY A 125 -0.95 8.90 13.88
N ILE A 126 -0.65 7.72 13.32
CA ILE A 126 -0.93 7.40 11.92
C ILE A 126 -2.28 6.69 11.86
N ALA A 127 -3.24 7.25 11.11
CA ALA A 127 -4.56 6.63 10.96
C ALA A 127 -4.48 5.42 10.01
N ILE A 128 -5.22 4.36 10.34
CA ILE A 128 -5.31 3.16 9.51
C ILE A 128 -6.73 3.08 8.99
N VAL A 129 -6.88 3.19 7.66
CA VAL A 129 -8.18 3.29 7.01
C VAL A 129 -8.23 2.37 5.79
N ASP A 130 -9.45 2.11 5.28
CA ASP A 130 -9.59 1.39 4.03
C ASP A 130 -9.47 2.33 2.82
N ALA A 131 -9.46 1.76 1.62
CA ALA A 131 -9.25 2.54 0.40
C ALA A 131 -10.37 3.56 0.16
N ALA A 132 -11.62 3.21 0.48
CA ALA A 132 -12.75 4.12 0.31
C ALA A 132 -12.64 5.34 1.23
N GLU A 133 -12.27 5.13 2.48
CA GLU A 133 -12.07 6.23 3.43
C GLU A 133 -10.86 7.10 3.05
N ALA A 134 -9.76 6.46 2.61
CA ALA A 134 -8.59 7.19 2.15
C ALA A 134 -8.95 8.08 0.95
N LEU A 135 -9.71 7.57 0.00
CA LEU A 135 -10.15 8.34 -1.16
C LEU A 135 -11.00 9.54 -0.73
N ARG A 136 -11.90 9.35 0.23
CA ARG A 136 -12.70 10.43 0.79
C ARG A 136 -11.82 11.50 1.43
N LEU A 137 -10.85 11.09 2.25
CA LEU A 137 -9.96 12.02 2.96
C LEU A 137 -9.10 12.85 1.99
N ILE A 138 -8.59 12.23 0.93
CA ILE A 138 -7.81 12.92 -0.09
C ILE A 138 -8.67 13.93 -0.83
N SER A 139 -9.93 13.57 -1.11
CA SER A 139 -10.84 14.43 -1.90
C SER A 139 -11.26 15.70 -1.18
N ILE A 140 -11.19 15.74 0.14
CA ILE A 140 -11.55 16.91 0.93
C ILE A 140 -10.37 17.82 1.31
N GLU A 141 -9.17 17.43 0.91
CA GLU A 141 -7.96 18.20 1.16
C GLU A 141 -7.78 19.38 0.24
#